data_fcdf57ab210d441f8db6317fc75a952f
#
_entry.id   fcdf57ab210d441f8db6317fc75a952f
#
_cell.length_a   1.000
_cell.length_b   1.000
_cell.length_c   1.000
_cell.angle_alpha   90.00
_cell.angle_beta   90.00
_cell.angle_gamma   90.00
#
_symmetry.space_group_name_H-M   'P 1'
#
loop_
_entity.id
_entity.type
_entity.pdbx_description
1 polymer ?
#
loop_
_entity_poly.entity_id
_entity_poly.type
_entity_poly.pdbx_seq_one_letter_code
_entity_poly.pdbx_strand_id
1 'polypeptide(L)'
;SLRTERTIVSQLSSMLKTPKDQLPDRIAELVANLKAAERRVAQAEASKLALRVPELAASASTVGAVQVVAQSLGELGSADDLRGLVTAVRERLASQAAVIALAAEVGGKPTVIVATTAAARDAGAKAGALVRTASTVLGGGGGGKDDLAQGGGVDVSAIPAALKKAQPGTPAFR
;
A
#
# COMPACT_ATOMS: atom_id res chain seq x y z
N SER A 1 30.69 17.74 -27.47
CA SER A 1 31.57 17.61 -28.65
C SER A 1 31.82 16.15 -28.96
N LEU A 2 32.30 15.89 -30.18
CA LEU A 2 32.63 14.54 -30.63
C LEU A 2 33.68 13.85 -29.73
N ARG A 3 34.65 14.65 -29.26
CA ARG A 3 35.68 14.16 -28.34
C ARG A 3 35.05 13.72 -27.00
N THR A 4 34.13 14.50 -26.46
CA THR A 4 33.42 14.19 -25.23
C THR A 4 32.60 12.94 -25.39
N GLU A 5 31.90 12.79 -26.49
CA GLU A 5 31.10 11.61 -26.81
C GLU A 5 31.95 10.34 -26.88
N ARG A 6 33.09 10.40 -27.54
CA ARG A 6 34.03 9.26 -27.62
C ARG A 6 34.59 8.88 -26.27
N THR A 7 34.85 9.88 -25.41
CA THR A 7 35.31 9.61 -24.04
C THR A 7 34.23 8.88 -23.22
N ILE A 8 33.00 9.36 -23.32
CA ILE A 8 31.86 8.73 -22.63
C ILE A 8 31.68 7.28 -23.08
N VAL A 9 31.68 7.05 -24.39
CA VAL A 9 31.54 5.69 -24.96
C VAL A 9 32.68 4.78 -24.49
N SER A 10 33.91 5.29 -24.46
CA SER A 10 35.04 4.50 -23.96
C SER A 10 34.92 4.15 -22.50
N GLN A 11 34.44 5.10 -21.67
CA GLN A 11 34.19 4.85 -20.25
C GLN A 11 33.10 3.76 -20.06
N LEU A 12 32.01 3.85 -20.79
CA LEU A 12 30.94 2.86 -20.73
C LEU A 12 31.42 1.48 -21.14
N SER A 13 32.21 1.41 -22.23
CA SER A 13 32.79 0.15 -22.71
C SER A 13 33.68 -0.51 -21.64
N SER A 14 34.47 0.30 -20.94
CA SER A 14 35.34 -0.18 -19.85
C SER A 14 34.53 -0.63 -18.63
N MET A 15 33.55 0.17 -18.23
CA MET A 15 32.69 -0.15 -17.07
C MET A 15 31.92 -1.45 -17.28
N LEU A 16 31.38 -1.64 -18.46
CA LEU A 16 30.55 -2.81 -18.78
C LEU A 16 31.35 -3.98 -19.34
N LYS A 17 32.66 -3.81 -19.54
CA LYS A 17 33.55 -4.83 -20.16
C LYS A 17 32.96 -5.36 -21.46
N THR A 18 32.46 -4.44 -22.28
CA THR A 18 31.70 -4.73 -23.51
C THR A 18 32.27 -3.91 -24.66
N PRO A 19 32.49 -4.51 -25.85
CA PRO A 19 32.90 -3.74 -27.04
C PRO A 19 31.91 -2.62 -27.35
N LYS A 20 32.42 -1.51 -27.88
CA LYS A 20 31.61 -0.29 -28.10
C LYS A 20 30.37 -0.52 -28.96
N ASP A 21 30.50 -1.34 -30.00
CA ASP A 21 29.41 -1.66 -30.93
C ASP A 21 28.32 -2.54 -30.31
N GLN A 22 28.61 -3.20 -29.20
CA GLN A 22 27.65 -4.05 -28.46
C GLN A 22 27.04 -3.35 -27.25
N LEU A 23 27.41 -2.08 -26.96
CA LEU A 23 26.91 -1.36 -25.80
C LEU A 23 25.39 -1.20 -25.78
N PRO A 24 24.73 -0.82 -26.88
CA PRO A 24 23.27 -0.68 -26.86
C PRO A 24 22.57 -1.97 -26.44
N ASP A 25 22.97 -3.11 -26.98
CA ASP A 25 22.38 -4.40 -26.65
C ASP A 25 22.68 -4.80 -25.19
N ARG A 26 23.90 -4.54 -24.73
CA ARG A 26 24.27 -4.82 -23.34
C ARG A 26 23.49 -3.98 -22.35
N ILE A 27 23.32 -2.69 -22.64
CA ILE A 27 22.52 -1.78 -21.79
C ILE A 27 21.06 -2.23 -21.80
N ALA A 28 20.49 -2.58 -22.94
CA ALA A 28 19.12 -3.09 -23.03
C ALA A 28 18.94 -4.36 -22.19
N GLU A 29 19.91 -5.27 -22.23
CA GLU A 29 19.92 -6.47 -21.41
C GLU A 29 19.96 -6.15 -19.90
N LEU A 30 20.81 -5.20 -19.50
CA LEU A 30 20.92 -4.78 -18.10
C LEU A 30 19.63 -4.14 -17.61
N VAL A 31 19.00 -3.28 -18.42
CA VAL A 31 17.71 -2.66 -18.08
C VAL A 31 16.62 -3.73 -17.93
N ALA A 32 16.56 -4.69 -18.85
CA ALA A 32 15.59 -5.78 -18.77
C ALA A 32 15.83 -6.66 -17.54
N ASN A 33 17.08 -6.97 -17.23
CA ASN A 33 17.45 -7.76 -16.05
C ASN A 33 17.08 -7.03 -14.75
N LEU A 34 17.30 -5.69 -14.69
CA LEU A 34 16.92 -4.89 -13.55
C LEU A 34 15.41 -4.93 -13.35
N LYS A 35 14.63 -4.71 -14.39
CA LYS A 35 13.17 -4.77 -14.32
C LYS A 35 12.67 -6.14 -13.85
N ALA A 36 13.26 -7.21 -14.37
CA ALA A 36 12.91 -8.57 -13.96
C ALA A 36 13.25 -8.84 -12.48
N ALA A 37 14.41 -8.36 -12.02
CA ALA A 37 14.80 -8.46 -10.61
C ALA A 37 13.87 -7.67 -9.69
N GLU A 38 13.50 -6.45 -10.08
CA GLU A 38 12.54 -5.61 -9.33
C GLU A 38 11.18 -6.30 -9.22
N ARG A 39 10.71 -6.92 -10.31
CA ARG A 39 9.45 -7.69 -10.27
C ARG A 39 9.52 -8.88 -9.33
N ARG A 40 10.66 -9.61 -9.32
CA ARG A 40 10.84 -10.74 -8.40
C ARG A 40 10.83 -10.28 -6.95
N VAL A 41 11.49 -9.16 -6.65
CA VAL A 41 11.48 -8.58 -5.30
C VAL A 41 10.05 -8.19 -4.90
N ALA A 42 9.33 -7.47 -5.76
CA ALA A 42 7.95 -7.06 -5.50
C ALA A 42 7.04 -8.28 -5.28
N GLN A 43 7.20 -9.33 -6.09
CA GLN A 43 6.44 -10.58 -5.95
C GLN A 43 6.73 -11.28 -4.62
N ALA A 44 7.99 -11.34 -4.22
CA ALA A 44 8.39 -11.96 -2.95
C ALA A 44 7.81 -11.19 -1.76
N GLU A 45 7.85 -9.85 -1.79
CA GLU A 45 7.26 -9.02 -0.75
C GLU A 45 5.74 -9.21 -0.66
N ALA A 46 5.05 -9.21 -1.81
CA ALA A 46 3.60 -9.43 -1.86
C ALA A 46 3.23 -10.82 -1.31
N SER A 47 3.99 -11.86 -1.67
CA SER A 47 3.76 -13.22 -1.17
C SER A 47 3.97 -13.33 0.33
N LYS A 48 4.99 -12.65 0.85
CA LYS A 48 5.27 -12.59 2.29
C LYS A 48 4.13 -11.90 3.05
N LEU A 49 3.62 -10.79 2.51
CA LEU A 49 2.49 -10.07 3.10
C LEU A 49 1.21 -10.91 3.07
N ALA A 50 0.98 -11.66 2.01
CA ALA A 50 -0.20 -12.52 1.90
C ALA A 50 -0.30 -13.56 3.04
N LEU A 51 0.83 -13.98 3.61
CA LEU A 51 0.86 -14.87 4.76
C LEU A 51 0.26 -14.24 6.03
N ARG A 52 0.16 -12.91 6.07
CA ARG A 52 -0.43 -12.19 7.21
C ARG A 52 -1.95 -12.10 7.17
N VAL A 53 -2.57 -12.45 6.05
CA VAL A 53 -4.03 -12.31 5.88
C VAL A 53 -4.82 -13.09 6.94
N PRO A 54 -4.52 -14.37 7.24
CA PRO A 54 -5.26 -15.09 8.27
C PRO A 54 -5.19 -14.45 9.64
N GLU A 55 -4.01 -14.01 10.08
CA GLU A 55 -3.85 -13.38 11.40
C GLU A 55 -4.55 -12.02 11.46
N LEU A 56 -4.51 -11.25 10.38
CA LEU A 56 -5.19 -9.95 10.31
C LEU A 56 -6.72 -10.15 10.38
N ALA A 57 -7.25 -11.09 9.63
CA ALA A 57 -8.68 -11.41 9.70
C ALA A 57 -9.10 -11.89 11.09
N ALA A 58 -8.25 -12.71 11.74
CA ALA A 58 -8.49 -13.21 13.10
C ALA A 58 -8.40 -12.10 14.15
N SER A 59 -7.72 -10.99 13.86
CA SER A 59 -7.61 -9.84 14.78
C SER A 59 -8.90 -9.00 14.85
N ALA A 60 -9.90 -9.30 14.05
CA ALA A 60 -11.15 -8.56 14.02
C ALA A 60 -11.80 -8.51 15.40
N SER A 61 -12.29 -7.32 15.77
CA SER A 61 -13.09 -7.11 16.97
C SER A 61 -14.48 -6.63 16.58
N THR A 62 -15.45 -6.92 17.42
CA THR A 62 -16.84 -6.52 17.18
C THR A 62 -17.06 -5.09 17.67
N VAL A 63 -17.55 -4.24 16.78
CA VAL A 63 -17.95 -2.85 17.10
C VAL A 63 -19.39 -2.68 16.61
N GLY A 64 -20.33 -2.70 17.51
CA GLY A 64 -21.76 -2.71 17.14
C GLY A 64 -22.12 -3.94 16.31
N ALA A 65 -22.64 -3.73 15.10
CA ALA A 65 -23.05 -4.80 14.20
C ALA A 65 -21.95 -5.24 13.21
N VAL A 66 -20.75 -4.67 13.31
CA VAL A 66 -19.67 -4.92 12.35
C VAL A 66 -18.43 -5.49 13.02
N GLN A 67 -17.69 -6.29 12.25
CA GLN A 67 -16.34 -6.72 12.58
C GLN A 67 -15.35 -5.66 12.09
N VAL A 68 -14.39 -5.29 12.91
CA VAL A 68 -13.39 -4.27 12.57
C VAL A 68 -11.99 -4.85 12.67
N VAL A 69 -11.26 -4.79 11.58
CA VAL A 69 -9.82 -5.03 11.54
C VAL A 69 -9.14 -3.66 11.44
N ALA A 70 -8.37 -3.28 12.45
CA ALA A 70 -7.66 -2.00 12.48
C ALA A 70 -6.22 -2.26 12.94
N GLN A 71 -5.30 -2.32 12.00
CA GLN A 71 -3.91 -2.70 12.28
C GLN A 71 -2.93 -1.79 11.55
N SER A 72 -1.81 -1.51 12.20
CA SER A 72 -0.64 -0.88 11.60
C SER A 72 0.36 -1.95 11.16
N LEU A 73 0.87 -1.84 9.96
CA LEU A 73 1.77 -2.84 9.37
C LEU A 73 3.25 -2.43 9.39
N GLY A 74 3.57 -1.29 10.00
CA GLY A 74 4.93 -0.76 9.97
C GLY A 74 5.27 -0.19 8.59
N GLU A 75 6.51 -0.38 8.15
CA GLU A 75 6.97 0.07 6.84
C GLU A 75 6.60 -0.93 5.76
N LEU A 76 6.09 -0.44 4.63
CA LEU A 76 5.83 -1.21 3.42
C LEU A 76 6.50 -0.54 2.23
N GLY A 77 6.82 -1.33 1.21
CA GLY A 77 7.48 -0.85 0.00
C GLY A 77 6.59 -0.01 -0.91
N SER A 78 5.27 -0.22 -0.86
CA SER A 78 4.33 0.51 -1.73
C SER A 78 2.92 0.56 -1.14
N ALA A 79 2.16 1.54 -1.58
CA ALA A 79 0.73 1.61 -1.28
C ALA A 79 -0.05 0.46 -1.94
N ASP A 80 0.42 -0.05 -3.07
CA ASP A 80 -0.19 -1.20 -3.74
C ASP A 80 -0.13 -2.46 -2.88
N ASP A 81 0.96 -2.67 -2.16
CA ASP A 81 1.09 -3.77 -1.20
C ASP A 81 0.03 -3.66 -0.10
N LEU A 82 -0.17 -2.45 0.43
CA LEU A 82 -1.18 -2.19 1.45
C LEU A 82 -2.59 -2.45 0.91
N ARG A 83 -2.86 -1.97 -0.30
CA ARG A 83 -4.16 -2.17 -0.96
C ARG A 83 -4.46 -3.65 -1.21
N GLY A 84 -3.47 -4.40 -1.68
CA GLY A 84 -3.59 -5.84 -1.88
C GLY A 84 -3.95 -6.58 -0.61
N LEU A 85 -3.32 -6.19 0.50
CA LEU A 85 -3.55 -6.80 1.80
C LEU A 85 -4.95 -6.46 2.34
N VAL A 86 -5.37 -5.20 2.26
CA VAL A 86 -6.72 -4.78 2.65
C VAL A 86 -7.79 -5.54 1.87
N THR A 87 -7.61 -5.64 0.56
CA THR A 87 -8.54 -6.34 -0.33
C THR A 87 -8.62 -7.83 0.01
N ALA A 88 -7.49 -8.47 0.27
CA ALA A 88 -7.43 -9.89 0.62
C ALA A 88 -8.10 -10.17 1.97
N VAL A 89 -7.90 -9.31 2.97
CA VAL A 89 -8.58 -9.44 4.26
C VAL A 89 -10.08 -9.24 4.11
N ARG A 90 -10.52 -8.24 3.34
CA ARG A 90 -11.94 -8.02 3.05
C ARG A 90 -12.57 -9.25 2.40
N GLU A 91 -11.90 -9.84 1.43
CA GLU A 91 -12.40 -11.05 0.74
C GLU A 91 -12.56 -12.22 1.71
N ARG A 92 -11.63 -12.39 2.63
CA ARG A 92 -11.72 -13.42 3.66
C ARG A 92 -12.88 -13.21 4.61
N LEU A 93 -13.31 -11.97 4.84
CA LEU A 93 -14.42 -11.60 5.71
C LEU A 93 -15.69 -11.25 4.91
N ALA A 94 -15.76 -11.60 3.64
CA ALA A 94 -16.83 -11.16 2.73
C ALA A 94 -18.24 -11.61 3.14
N SER A 95 -18.36 -12.72 3.88
CA SER A 95 -19.65 -13.20 4.39
C SER A 95 -20.14 -12.48 5.65
N GLN A 96 -19.33 -11.59 6.20
CA GLN A 96 -19.62 -10.83 7.42
C GLN A 96 -19.72 -9.34 7.14
N ALA A 97 -20.38 -8.60 8.03
CA ALA A 97 -20.30 -7.15 8.03
C ALA A 97 -18.94 -6.76 8.60
N ALA A 98 -18.02 -6.34 7.77
CA ALA A 98 -16.65 -6.05 8.17
C ALA A 98 -16.12 -4.73 7.58
N VAL A 99 -15.35 -4.02 8.40
CA VAL A 99 -14.55 -2.85 8.05
C VAL A 99 -13.09 -3.21 8.25
N ILE A 100 -12.29 -3.06 7.21
CA ILE A 100 -10.85 -3.32 7.26
C ILE A 100 -10.12 -2.01 7.09
N ALA A 101 -9.43 -1.56 8.13
CA ALA A 101 -8.62 -0.35 8.12
C ALA A 101 -7.16 -0.74 8.41
N LEU A 102 -6.33 -0.65 7.41
CA LEU A 102 -4.90 -0.91 7.55
C LEU A 102 -4.11 0.35 7.25
N ALA A 103 -3.07 0.58 8.02
CA ALA A 103 -2.17 1.70 7.84
C ALA A 103 -0.72 1.23 7.79
N ALA A 104 0.11 1.97 7.09
CA ALA A 104 1.53 1.70 6.97
C ALA A 104 2.30 2.98 6.70
N GLU A 105 3.59 2.94 6.96
CA GLU A 105 4.52 3.94 6.50
C GLU A 105 5.03 3.55 5.11
N VAL A 106 4.82 4.42 4.14
CA VAL A 106 5.26 4.22 2.76
C VAL A 106 6.05 5.46 2.33
N GLY A 107 7.32 5.27 1.97
CA GLY A 107 8.18 6.39 1.60
C GLY A 107 8.32 7.46 2.68
N GLY A 108 8.35 7.05 3.94
CA GLY A 108 8.47 7.95 5.08
C GLY A 108 7.18 8.67 5.49
N LYS A 109 6.05 8.37 4.85
CA LYS A 109 4.75 9.00 5.11
C LYS A 109 3.69 7.98 5.48
N PRO A 110 2.71 8.34 6.34
CA PRO A 110 1.63 7.45 6.68
C PRO A 110 0.62 7.31 5.53
N THR A 111 0.18 6.10 5.29
CA THR A 111 -0.88 5.77 4.34
C THR A 111 -1.92 4.92 5.05
N VAL A 112 -3.19 5.20 4.84
CA VAL A 112 -4.30 4.43 5.37
C VAL A 112 -5.23 4.01 4.24
N ILE A 113 -5.65 2.76 4.26
CA ILE A 113 -6.62 2.23 3.31
C ILE A 113 -7.72 1.55 4.10
N VAL A 114 -8.96 1.85 3.72
CA VAL A 114 -10.15 1.26 4.33
C VAL A 114 -10.97 0.55 3.26
N ALA A 115 -11.39 -0.65 3.56
CA ALA A 115 -12.32 -1.41 2.74
C ALA A 115 -13.51 -1.86 3.58
N THR A 116 -14.67 -1.97 2.95
CA THR A 116 -15.90 -2.42 3.61
C THR A 116 -16.52 -3.56 2.82
N THR A 117 -17.11 -4.54 3.52
CA THR A 117 -17.93 -5.57 2.90
C THR A 117 -19.33 -5.03 2.58
N ALA A 118 -20.06 -5.72 1.71
CA ALA A 118 -21.42 -5.33 1.37
C ALA A 118 -22.34 -5.22 2.60
N ALA A 119 -22.26 -6.18 3.51
CA ALA A 119 -23.07 -6.16 4.74
C ALA A 119 -22.69 -4.98 5.66
N ALA A 120 -21.41 -4.60 5.72
CA ALA A 120 -21.00 -3.42 6.48
C ALA A 120 -21.56 -2.14 5.86
N ARG A 121 -21.58 -2.02 4.54
CA ARG A 121 -22.19 -0.88 3.84
C ARG A 121 -23.69 -0.80 4.09
N ASP A 122 -24.38 -1.92 4.10
CA ASP A 122 -25.79 -1.99 4.44
C ASP A 122 -26.04 -1.50 5.89
N ALA A 123 -25.07 -1.70 6.78
CA ALA A 123 -25.12 -1.18 8.15
C ALA A 123 -24.64 0.28 8.26
N GLY A 124 -24.32 0.94 7.14
CA GLY A 124 -23.97 2.35 7.07
C GLY A 124 -22.47 2.65 7.03
N ALA A 125 -21.60 1.66 7.01
CA ALA A 125 -20.16 1.89 6.93
C ALA A 125 -19.74 2.31 5.53
N LYS A 126 -19.01 3.41 5.42
CA LYS A 126 -18.54 3.96 4.14
C LYS A 126 -17.03 4.21 4.20
N ALA A 127 -16.28 3.47 3.38
CA ALA A 127 -14.81 3.55 3.39
C ALA A 127 -14.31 4.97 3.15
N GLY A 128 -14.89 5.71 2.21
CA GLY A 128 -14.49 7.08 1.92
C GLY A 128 -14.65 8.03 3.11
N ALA A 129 -15.73 7.91 3.86
CA ALA A 129 -15.95 8.72 5.05
C ALA A 129 -14.94 8.39 6.16
N LEU A 130 -14.69 7.11 6.39
CA LEU A 130 -13.74 6.65 7.40
C LEU A 130 -12.30 7.07 7.06
N VAL A 131 -11.92 6.97 5.80
CA VAL A 131 -10.59 7.42 5.33
C VAL A 131 -10.42 8.92 5.50
N ARG A 132 -11.42 9.73 5.18
CA ARG A 132 -11.33 11.19 5.35
C ARG A 132 -11.06 11.56 6.80
N THR A 133 -11.78 10.94 7.73
CA THR A 133 -11.58 11.18 9.15
C THR A 133 -10.20 10.76 9.63
N ALA A 134 -9.75 9.56 9.23
CA ALA A 134 -8.42 9.05 9.56
C ALA A 134 -7.31 9.94 8.99
N SER A 135 -7.45 10.34 7.73
CA SER A 135 -6.45 11.18 7.04
C SER A 135 -6.29 12.55 7.68
N THR A 136 -7.37 13.14 8.19
CA THR A 136 -7.30 14.39 8.94
C THR A 136 -6.40 14.25 10.16
N VAL A 137 -6.50 13.16 10.89
CA VAL A 137 -5.63 12.86 12.03
C VAL A 137 -4.17 12.71 11.61
N LEU A 138 -3.92 12.16 10.42
CA LEU A 138 -2.58 12.02 9.88
C LEU A 138 -1.98 13.34 9.34
N GLY A 139 -2.75 14.41 9.31
CA GLY A 139 -2.33 15.70 8.78
C GLY A 139 -2.38 15.77 7.24
N GLY A 140 -3.27 15.04 6.63
CA GLY A 140 -3.44 15.02 5.18
C GLY A 140 -4.88 14.85 4.77
N GLY A 141 -5.09 14.18 3.64
CA GLY A 141 -6.41 13.95 3.08
C GLY A 141 -6.52 12.64 2.34
N GLY A 142 -7.74 12.28 2.00
CA GLY A 142 -8.02 11.08 1.26
C GLY A 142 -9.49 11.00 0.87
N GLY A 143 -9.82 9.95 0.19
CA GLY A 143 -11.17 9.69 -0.24
C GLY A 143 -11.24 8.43 -1.08
N GLY A 144 -12.40 8.18 -1.62
CA GLY A 144 -12.66 7.02 -2.46
C GLY A 144 -14.14 6.67 -2.44
N LYS A 145 -14.42 5.45 -2.79
CA LYS A 145 -15.78 4.91 -2.83
C LYS A 145 -16.19 4.38 -1.45
N ASP A 146 -17.45 3.94 -1.34
CA ASP A 146 -17.96 3.36 -0.11
C ASP A 146 -17.34 2.00 0.22
N ASP A 147 -16.85 1.29 -0.78
CA ASP A 147 -16.24 -0.04 -0.64
C ASP A 147 -14.72 -0.03 -0.47
N LEU A 148 -14.03 0.97 -0.99
CA LEU A 148 -12.59 1.08 -0.93
C LEU A 148 -12.16 2.54 -1.04
N ALA A 149 -11.33 2.99 -0.10
CA ALA A 149 -10.81 4.35 -0.09
C ALA A 149 -9.39 4.37 0.47
N GLN A 150 -8.64 5.38 0.07
CA GLN A 150 -7.24 5.55 0.46
C GLN A 150 -6.97 6.99 0.83
N GLY A 151 -6.13 7.17 1.82
CA GLY A 151 -5.66 8.48 2.25
C GLY A 151 -4.30 8.40 2.90
N GLY A 152 -3.82 9.54 3.34
CA GLY A 152 -2.52 9.65 3.97
C GLY A 152 -2.33 11.01 4.60
N GLY A 153 -1.11 11.26 5.02
CA GLY A 153 -0.73 12.51 5.67
C GLY A 153 0.77 12.62 5.81
N VAL A 154 1.19 13.29 6.86
CA VAL A 154 2.61 13.59 7.12
C VAL A 154 3.11 13.05 8.46
N ASP A 155 2.23 12.70 9.38
CA ASP A 155 2.57 12.31 10.75
C ASP A 155 2.41 10.81 10.96
N VAL A 156 3.51 10.07 10.81
CA VAL A 156 3.57 8.62 11.05
C VAL A 156 3.20 8.27 12.49
N SER A 157 3.56 9.11 13.45
CA SER A 157 3.27 8.88 14.87
C SER A 157 1.77 8.93 15.18
N ALA A 158 0.96 9.52 14.31
CA ALA A 158 -0.48 9.62 14.47
C ALA A 158 -1.26 8.40 13.95
N ILE A 159 -0.58 7.40 13.39
CA ILE A 159 -1.23 6.19 12.85
C ILE A 159 -2.16 5.51 13.87
N PRO A 160 -1.76 5.27 15.13
CA PRO A 160 -2.67 4.64 16.09
C PRO A 160 -3.96 5.43 16.32
N ALA A 161 -3.86 6.76 16.43
CA ALA A 161 -5.02 7.63 16.60
C ALA A 161 -5.90 7.64 15.33
N ALA A 162 -5.28 7.65 14.16
CA ALA A 162 -6.00 7.60 12.88
C ALA A 162 -6.80 6.29 12.73
N LEU A 163 -6.22 5.16 13.11
CA LEU A 163 -6.90 3.85 13.05
C LEU A 163 -8.11 3.80 13.99
N LYS A 164 -8.06 4.46 15.14
CA LYS A 164 -9.23 4.57 16.01
C LYS A 164 -10.36 5.35 15.36
N LYS A 165 -10.02 6.40 14.59
CA LYS A 165 -11.00 7.23 13.86
C LYS A 165 -11.53 6.57 12.60
N ALA A 166 -10.86 5.54 12.09
CA ALA A 166 -11.29 4.77 10.93
C ALA A 166 -12.30 3.67 11.27
N GLN A 167 -12.82 3.66 12.49
CA GLN A 167 -13.77 2.65 12.97
C GLN A 167 -15.19 3.19 13.01
N PRO A 168 -16.21 2.36 12.73
CA PRO A 168 -17.61 2.75 12.88
C PRO A 168 -17.92 3.15 14.34
N GLY A 169 -18.86 4.07 14.50
CA GLY A 169 -19.27 4.55 15.83
C GLY A 169 -18.47 5.74 16.35
N THR A 170 -17.49 6.26 15.59
CA THR A 170 -16.85 7.53 15.91
C THR A 170 -17.81 8.69 15.61
N PRO A 171 -17.68 9.85 16.29
CA PRO A 171 -18.57 10.99 16.07
C PRO A 171 -18.68 11.43 14.61
N ALA A 172 -17.62 11.31 13.82
CA ALA A 172 -17.60 11.67 12.40
C ALA A 172 -18.40 10.69 11.52
N PHE A 173 -18.69 9.51 12.02
CA PHE A 173 -19.45 8.50 11.30
C PHE A 173 -20.97 8.69 11.44
N ARG A 174 -21.39 9.27 12.53
CA ARG A 174 -22.82 9.55 12.79
C ARG A 174 -23.37 10.72 11.92
#